data_e50856ca5ae0108e739340e562b94c97
#
_entry.id   e50856ca5ae0108e739340e562b94c97
#
_cell.length_a   1.000
_cell.length_b   1.000
_cell.length_c   1.000
_cell.angle_alpha   90.00
_cell.angle_beta   90.00
_cell.angle_gamma   90.00
#
_symmetry.space_group_name_H-M   'P 1'
#
loop_
_entity.id
_entity.type
_entity.pdbx_description
1 polymer ?
#
loop_
_entity_poly.entity_id
_entity_poly.type
_entity_poly.pdbx_seq_one_letter_code
_entity_poly.pdbx_strand_id
1 'polypeptide(L)'
;MAARKKTSKTVKRSAAKTRVAARKRATPLYFLSLRIKDIRCFGAEQLLNLSDGKGRPAPWTIILGNNGVGKTTLLQCLALCEPQTMDPFVEERIGAFSRVAVELPRRIGLRRGAWAMLAAGFHKGALDSHDGDTKSFRVDWDPASNVKRLSGVMFRKDEEHFACHGYGATRRMGAGALSGKVSSRNESLFQEDVPLRNAEEWLLQADYAASKAPARAKFAKANRDRIVQVLLDLLPDIDDIIFVAPGPRVPVARVEFKTPYGFVGMRDLSLGYRTLIAWMVDLASRLFERYPGSANPLAEPAVVLVDEIDLHLHPAWQRRLMSYLREHFPRAQFIVTAHSPLVVQSAVDANIVVLRKEGDHVVIDNNPTSVQGWRVDQILTSDLFELSSARSPQLESLLQERTQLLSKARLSASDKAKVKELDAQIGFLPTGETRNEREALEIIQRFAQRVQKEGQ
;
A
#
# COMPACT_ATOMS: atom_id res chain seq x y z
N MET A 1 -71.62 -46.74 37.81
CA MET A 1 -70.74 -46.67 36.59
C MET A 1 -70.47 -45.21 36.26
N ALA A 2 -69.24 -44.75 36.58
CA ALA A 2 -68.90 -43.34 36.50
C ALA A 2 -67.99 -43.08 35.26
N ALA A 3 -68.43 -42.28 34.39
CA ALA A 3 -67.65 -41.84 33.19
C ALA A 3 -66.74 -40.66 33.53
N ARG A 4 -65.44 -40.86 33.44
CA ARG A 4 -64.42 -39.85 33.63
C ARG A 4 -64.34 -38.99 32.32
N LYS A 5 -64.69 -37.68 32.39
CA LYS A 5 -64.37 -36.67 31.37
C LYS A 5 -62.88 -36.33 31.46
N LYS A 6 -62.11 -36.54 30.37
CA LYS A 6 -60.78 -36.02 30.17
C LYS A 6 -60.86 -34.58 29.56
N THR A 7 -60.46 -33.62 30.32
CA THR A 7 -60.24 -32.26 29.86
C THR A 7 -58.86 -32.13 29.21
N SER A 8 -58.83 -31.86 27.90
CA SER A 8 -57.59 -31.52 27.18
C SER A 8 -57.21 -30.06 27.39
N LYS A 9 -56.13 -29.79 28.07
CA LYS A 9 -55.52 -28.48 28.16
C LYS A 9 -54.69 -28.24 26.91
N THR A 10 -55.18 -27.38 26.03
CA THR A 10 -54.44 -26.85 24.87
C THR A 10 -53.40 -25.87 25.37
N VAL A 11 -52.12 -26.26 25.36
CA VAL A 11 -50.99 -25.34 25.67
C VAL A 11 -50.75 -24.47 24.43
N LYS A 12 -51.15 -23.20 24.50
CA LYS A 12 -50.75 -22.16 23.53
C LYS A 12 -49.25 -21.93 23.67
N ARG A 13 -48.44 -22.46 22.74
CA ARG A 13 -47.06 -22.07 22.58
C ARG A 13 -47.02 -20.64 22.02
N SER A 14 -46.69 -19.70 22.89
CA SER A 14 -46.30 -18.35 22.52
C SER A 14 -45.01 -18.41 21.72
N ALA A 15 -45.07 -18.11 20.41
CA ALA A 15 -43.92 -17.91 19.57
C ALA A 15 -43.28 -16.58 19.96
N ALA A 16 -42.34 -16.61 20.90
CA ALA A 16 -41.45 -15.47 21.14
C ALA A 16 -40.61 -15.26 19.88
N LYS A 17 -41.03 -14.32 19.06
CA LYS A 17 -40.16 -13.74 17.99
C LYS A 17 -38.99 -13.09 18.67
N THR A 18 -37.87 -13.81 18.77
CA THR A 18 -36.57 -13.23 19.12
C THR A 18 -36.23 -12.20 18.05
N ARG A 19 -36.52 -10.94 18.30
CA ARG A 19 -35.94 -9.80 17.56
C ARG A 19 -34.44 -9.90 17.83
N VAL A 20 -33.69 -10.41 16.85
CA VAL A 20 -32.25 -10.19 16.78
C VAL A 20 -32.10 -8.68 16.62
N ALA A 21 -31.79 -7.99 17.72
CA ALA A 21 -31.45 -6.59 17.69
C ALA A 21 -30.30 -6.44 16.67
N ALA A 22 -30.52 -5.67 15.64
CA ALA A 22 -29.47 -5.34 14.68
C ALA A 22 -28.33 -4.73 15.52
N ARG A 23 -27.23 -5.49 15.70
CA ARG A 23 -26.02 -4.97 16.32
C ARG A 23 -25.69 -3.69 15.59
N LYS A 24 -25.66 -2.55 16.30
CA LYS A 24 -25.17 -1.27 15.74
C LYS A 24 -23.84 -1.60 15.07
N ARG A 25 -23.73 -1.36 13.76
CA ARG A 25 -22.43 -1.49 13.08
C ARG A 25 -21.47 -0.57 13.79
N ALA A 26 -20.39 -1.11 14.31
CA ALA A 26 -19.39 -0.29 14.96
C ALA A 26 -18.79 0.69 13.95
N THR A 27 -18.49 1.89 14.42
CA THR A 27 -18.04 2.99 13.56
C THR A 27 -16.59 2.75 13.14
N PRO A 28 -16.23 2.88 11.87
CA PRO A 28 -14.86 2.69 11.41
C PRO A 28 -13.92 3.78 11.91
N LEU A 29 -12.64 3.44 12.00
CA LEU A 29 -11.55 4.34 12.35
C LEU A 29 -10.51 4.36 11.23
N TYR A 30 -9.99 5.55 10.94
CA TYR A 30 -8.94 5.80 9.96
C TYR A 30 -7.89 6.74 10.56
N PHE A 31 -6.66 6.70 10.07
CA PHE A 31 -5.64 7.64 10.48
C PHE A 31 -5.86 9.03 9.87
N LEU A 32 -5.69 10.08 10.67
CA LEU A 32 -5.62 11.48 10.23
C LEU A 32 -4.22 12.04 10.30
N SER A 33 -3.43 11.56 11.25
CA SER A 33 -2.07 12.08 11.45
C SER A 33 -1.22 11.13 12.28
N LEU A 34 0.11 11.26 12.11
CA LEU A 34 1.09 10.65 12.98
C LEU A 34 2.10 11.73 13.41
N ARG A 35 2.36 11.85 14.73
CA ARG A 35 3.44 12.68 15.27
C ARG A 35 4.51 11.78 15.84
N ILE A 36 5.76 12.09 15.51
CA ILE A 36 6.92 11.33 15.97
C ILE A 36 7.99 12.29 16.45
N LYS A 37 8.76 11.86 17.45
CA LYS A 37 9.91 12.60 17.99
C LYS A 37 10.96 11.64 18.46
N ASP A 38 12.20 11.92 18.11
CA ASP A 38 13.39 11.20 18.59
C ASP A 38 13.34 9.67 18.34
N ILE A 39 12.79 9.27 17.18
CA ILE A 39 12.70 7.88 16.74
C ILE A 39 13.61 7.68 15.52
N ARG A 40 14.56 6.77 15.60
CA ARG A 40 15.51 6.43 14.51
C ARG A 40 16.10 7.67 13.83
N CYS A 41 15.77 7.94 12.57
CA CYS A 41 16.27 9.09 11.80
C CYS A 41 15.50 10.40 12.05
N PHE A 42 14.38 10.36 12.74
CA PHE A 42 13.57 11.54 13.05
C PHE A 42 14.04 12.17 14.36
N GLY A 43 14.36 13.46 14.35
CA GLY A 43 14.83 14.23 15.50
C GLY A 43 13.71 14.99 16.20
N ALA A 44 13.63 16.31 16.00
CA ALA A 44 12.57 17.15 16.55
C ALA A 44 11.18 16.61 16.18
N GLU A 45 10.15 17.03 16.89
CA GLU A 45 8.78 16.60 16.62
C GLU A 45 8.39 16.88 15.16
N GLN A 46 7.95 15.83 14.46
CA GLN A 46 7.50 15.86 13.08
C GLN A 46 6.04 15.41 13.00
N LEU A 47 5.29 16.00 12.09
CA LEU A 47 3.92 15.64 11.77
C LEU A 47 3.86 15.00 10.37
N LEU A 48 3.35 13.78 10.29
CA LEU A 48 2.88 13.19 9.05
C LEU A 48 1.37 13.45 8.95
N ASN A 49 0.97 14.24 7.97
CA ASN A 49 -0.44 14.51 7.68
C ASN A 49 -1.01 13.39 6.78
N LEU A 50 -2.09 12.77 7.22
CA LEU A 50 -2.80 11.70 6.51
C LEU A 50 -4.22 12.12 6.11
N SER A 51 -4.49 13.42 6.14
CA SER A 51 -5.78 14.00 5.73
C SER A 51 -5.74 14.51 4.28
N ASP A 52 -6.92 14.68 3.71
CA ASP A 52 -7.12 15.21 2.36
C ASP A 52 -7.08 16.76 2.26
N GLY A 53 -6.58 17.44 3.29
CA GLY A 53 -6.60 18.89 3.41
C GLY A 53 -7.94 19.50 3.80
N LYS A 54 -9.01 18.70 3.84
CA LYS A 54 -10.36 19.10 4.26
C LYS A 54 -10.77 18.49 5.62
N GLY A 55 -9.82 17.93 6.35
CA GLY A 55 -10.04 17.31 7.65
C GLY A 55 -10.58 15.86 7.59
N ARG A 56 -10.73 15.28 6.40
CA ARG A 56 -11.09 13.87 6.22
C ARG A 56 -9.83 13.03 6.04
N PRO A 57 -9.86 11.73 6.36
CA PRO A 57 -8.75 10.85 6.03
C PRO A 57 -8.53 10.81 4.51
N ALA A 58 -7.29 10.98 4.07
CA ALA A 58 -6.96 10.76 2.67
C ALA A 58 -7.13 9.27 2.33
N PRO A 59 -7.91 8.89 1.31
CA PRO A 59 -8.03 7.49 0.90
C PRO A 59 -6.69 6.89 0.48
N TRP A 60 -5.80 7.73 -0.03
CA TRP A 60 -4.45 7.38 -0.42
C TRP A 60 -3.45 8.39 0.11
N THR A 61 -2.40 7.87 0.76
CA THR A 61 -1.19 8.64 1.08
C THR A 61 0.02 7.90 0.53
N ILE A 62 0.83 8.59 -0.26
CA ILE A 62 2.08 8.08 -0.84
C ILE A 62 3.25 8.78 -0.16
N ILE A 63 4.11 8.00 0.48
CA ILE A 63 5.32 8.48 1.15
C ILE A 63 6.51 8.23 0.22
N LEU A 64 7.13 9.31 -0.25
CA LEU A 64 8.30 9.31 -1.11
C LEU A 64 9.57 9.66 -0.35
N GLY A 65 10.70 9.44 -0.98
CA GLY A 65 12.03 9.80 -0.46
C GLY A 65 13.08 8.75 -0.79
N ASN A 66 14.33 9.12 -0.64
CA ASN A 66 15.49 8.27 -0.92
C ASN A 66 15.53 7.03 -0.01
N ASN A 67 16.44 6.10 -0.31
CA ASN A 67 16.64 4.93 0.55
C ASN A 67 17.22 5.36 1.91
N GLY A 68 16.75 4.70 2.98
CA GLY A 68 17.25 4.95 4.33
C GLY A 68 16.67 6.19 5.04
N VAL A 69 15.76 6.96 4.42
CA VAL A 69 15.14 8.15 5.06
C VAL A 69 13.97 7.81 6.01
N GLY A 70 13.71 6.54 6.29
CA GLY A 70 12.73 6.16 7.31
C GLY A 70 11.29 5.97 6.81
N LYS A 71 11.06 5.74 5.53
CA LYS A 71 9.73 5.43 4.98
C LYS A 71 9.07 4.24 5.68
N THR A 72 9.76 3.10 5.73
CA THR A 72 9.32 1.90 6.47
C THR A 72 9.10 2.19 7.94
N THR A 73 9.94 3.07 8.55
CA THR A 73 9.80 3.46 9.96
C THR A 73 8.45 4.13 10.21
N LEU A 74 7.98 5.01 9.32
CA LEU A 74 6.67 5.64 9.46
C LEU A 74 5.52 4.62 9.41
N LEU A 75 5.59 3.65 8.47
CA LEU A 75 4.59 2.58 8.41
C LEU A 75 4.61 1.71 9.67
N GLN A 76 5.80 1.39 10.20
CA GLN A 76 5.94 0.65 11.45
C GLN A 76 5.36 1.44 12.63
N CYS A 77 5.60 2.77 12.70
CA CYS A 77 5.01 3.65 13.69
C CYS A 77 3.47 3.60 13.64
N LEU A 78 2.88 3.69 12.45
CA LEU A 78 1.43 3.59 12.26
C LEU A 78 0.90 2.23 12.72
N ALA A 79 1.56 1.14 12.34
CA ALA A 79 1.17 -0.21 12.74
C ALA A 79 1.20 -0.41 14.28
N LEU A 80 2.12 0.25 14.96
CA LEU A 80 2.22 0.24 16.43
C LEU A 80 1.18 1.13 17.12
N CYS A 81 0.61 2.12 16.40
CA CYS A 81 -0.49 2.95 16.89
C CYS A 81 -1.86 2.26 16.74
N GLU A 82 -1.92 0.96 16.41
CA GLU A 82 -3.19 0.24 16.38
C GLU A 82 -3.91 0.36 17.73
N PRO A 83 -5.15 0.90 17.76
CA PRO A 83 -5.88 1.09 19.00
C PRO A 83 -6.07 -0.24 19.73
N GLN A 84 -5.56 -0.34 20.94
CA GLN A 84 -5.75 -1.51 21.79
C GLN A 84 -7.09 -1.38 22.52
N THR A 85 -7.88 -2.45 22.49
CA THR A 85 -9.11 -2.52 23.31
C THR A 85 -8.72 -2.68 24.77
N MET A 86 -9.17 -1.77 25.62
CA MET A 86 -8.95 -1.91 27.06
C MET A 86 -9.90 -2.93 27.68
N ASP A 87 -9.33 -3.99 28.24
CA ASP A 87 -9.89 -4.61 29.41
C ASP A 87 -9.31 -3.88 30.64
N PRO A 88 -10.11 -3.26 31.51
CA PRO A 88 -9.61 -2.45 32.61
C PRO A 88 -8.81 -3.26 33.65
N PHE A 89 -8.79 -4.58 33.56
CA PHE A 89 -8.22 -5.48 34.56
C PHE A 89 -6.93 -6.22 34.14
N VAL A 90 -6.34 -5.97 32.96
CA VAL A 90 -5.21 -6.77 32.48
C VAL A 90 -3.92 -5.98 32.39
N GLU A 91 -2.92 -6.43 33.17
CA GLU A 91 -1.50 -6.01 33.12
C GLU A 91 -0.78 -6.34 31.78
N GLU A 92 -1.41 -7.08 30.87
CA GLU A 92 -0.90 -7.44 29.53
C GLU A 92 -0.59 -6.25 28.63
N ARG A 93 -0.98 -5.04 29.04
CA ARG A 93 -0.70 -3.77 28.34
C ARG A 93 0.77 -3.46 28.15
N ILE A 94 1.62 -3.92 29.04
CA ILE A 94 3.06 -3.66 29.00
C ILE A 94 3.69 -4.36 27.78
N GLY A 95 3.16 -5.51 27.35
CA GLY A 95 3.69 -6.28 26.23
C GLY A 95 3.57 -5.63 24.85
N ALA A 96 2.44 -5.02 24.52
CA ALA A 96 2.24 -4.35 23.22
C ALA A 96 3.11 -3.08 23.09
N PHE A 97 3.29 -2.34 24.19
CA PHE A 97 4.14 -1.14 24.22
C PHE A 97 5.62 -1.44 24.40
N SER A 98 6.01 -2.63 24.84
CA SER A 98 7.42 -3.05 24.81
C SER A 98 7.90 -3.17 23.38
N ARG A 99 7.06 -3.53 22.41
CA ARG A 99 7.40 -3.50 21.00
C ARG A 99 7.82 -2.12 20.51
N VAL A 100 7.14 -1.04 20.92
CA VAL A 100 7.50 0.32 20.50
C VAL A 100 8.97 0.64 20.81
N ALA A 101 9.45 0.32 22.01
CA ALA A 101 10.84 0.59 22.39
C ALA A 101 11.86 -0.35 21.73
N VAL A 102 11.44 -1.59 21.41
CA VAL A 102 12.32 -2.58 20.76
C VAL A 102 12.35 -2.40 19.25
N GLU A 103 11.18 -2.24 18.64
CA GLU A 103 11.03 -2.15 17.17
C GLU A 103 11.39 -0.76 16.63
N LEU A 104 11.20 0.28 17.45
CA LEU A 104 11.51 1.66 17.12
C LEU A 104 12.55 2.22 18.09
N PRO A 105 13.83 1.87 17.94
CA PRO A 105 14.87 2.36 18.81
C PRO A 105 14.95 3.90 18.72
N ARG A 106 15.26 4.49 19.84
CA ARG A 106 15.56 5.90 19.97
C ARG A 106 16.66 6.33 19.01
N ARG A 107 16.64 7.58 18.58
CA ARG A 107 17.70 8.19 17.82
C ARG A 107 19.05 8.13 18.57
N ILE A 108 20.13 7.81 17.90
CA ILE A 108 21.48 7.81 18.44
C ILE A 108 21.93 9.25 18.73
N GLY A 109 22.68 9.45 19.81
CA GLY A 109 23.26 10.76 20.17
C GLY A 109 22.38 11.68 21.03
N LEU A 110 21.18 11.26 21.41
CA LEU A 110 20.31 12.04 22.30
C LEU A 110 20.86 12.09 23.75
N ARG A 111 20.63 13.22 24.42
CA ARG A 111 21.00 13.41 25.83
C ARG A 111 20.26 12.40 26.72
N ARG A 112 20.89 11.98 27.82
CA ARG A 112 20.21 11.17 28.86
C ARG A 112 18.96 11.89 29.33
N GLY A 113 17.83 11.16 29.46
CA GLY A 113 16.54 11.72 29.91
C GLY A 113 15.69 12.38 28.81
N ALA A 114 16.14 12.37 27.55
CA ALA A 114 15.26 12.78 26.43
C ALA A 114 14.21 11.70 26.15
N TRP A 115 12.96 12.13 26.00
CA TRP A 115 11.80 11.26 25.77
C TRP A 115 11.52 11.17 24.27
N ALA A 116 11.45 9.93 23.77
CA ALA A 116 10.88 9.69 22.46
C ALA A 116 9.35 9.70 22.52
N MET A 117 8.71 10.10 21.42
CA MET A 117 7.25 10.26 21.38
C MET A 117 6.67 9.70 20.08
N LEU A 118 5.55 9.00 20.22
CA LEU A 118 4.71 8.51 19.13
C LEU A 118 3.25 8.87 19.43
N ALA A 119 2.59 9.61 18.54
CA ALA A 119 1.19 9.94 18.70
C ALA A 119 0.44 9.84 17.37
N ALA A 120 -0.77 9.30 17.40
CA ALA A 120 -1.63 9.19 16.23
C ALA A 120 -2.97 9.90 16.45
N GLY A 121 -3.44 10.59 15.43
CA GLY A 121 -4.80 11.13 15.35
C GLY A 121 -5.65 10.23 14.46
N PHE A 122 -6.91 10.01 14.87
CA PHE A 122 -7.86 9.17 14.17
C PHE A 122 -9.14 9.90 13.84
N HIS A 123 -9.73 9.59 12.72
CA HIS A 123 -11.09 9.93 12.35
C HIS A 123 -12.03 8.77 12.64
N LYS A 124 -13.07 9.03 13.43
CA LYS A 124 -14.13 8.07 13.73
C LYS A 124 -15.34 8.39 12.86
N GLY A 125 -15.50 7.68 11.76
CA GLY A 125 -16.56 7.94 10.79
C GLY A 125 -16.29 7.23 9.46
N ALA A 126 -17.14 7.48 8.45
CA ALA A 126 -16.89 7.01 7.10
C ALA A 126 -15.67 7.72 6.50
N LEU A 127 -14.98 7.07 5.56
CA LEU A 127 -13.73 7.58 4.96
C LEU A 127 -13.93 8.94 4.26
N ASP A 128 -15.11 9.16 3.70
CA ASP A 128 -15.51 10.36 2.97
C ASP A 128 -16.35 11.36 3.78
N SER A 129 -16.59 11.09 5.08
CA SER A 129 -17.40 11.93 5.96
C SER A 129 -16.62 13.06 6.58
N HIS A 130 -17.23 14.26 6.62
CA HIS A 130 -16.75 15.40 7.39
C HIS A 130 -17.19 15.36 8.88
N ASP A 131 -18.25 14.61 9.19
CA ASP A 131 -18.92 14.62 10.50
C ASP A 131 -18.33 13.63 11.51
N GLY A 132 -17.08 13.19 11.30
CA GLY A 132 -16.43 12.22 12.18
C GLY A 132 -15.79 12.88 13.42
N ASP A 133 -15.89 12.19 14.56
CA ASP A 133 -15.15 12.55 15.76
C ASP A 133 -13.64 12.33 15.56
N THR A 134 -12.83 13.26 16.07
CA THR A 134 -11.37 13.07 16.12
C THR A 134 -10.99 12.43 17.44
N LYS A 135 -10.18 11.39 17.37
CA LYS A 135 -9.59 10.69 18.53
C LYS A 135 -8.08 10.79 18.45
N SER A 136 -7.39 10.76 19.57
CA SER A 136 -5.94 10.77 19.62
C SER A 136 -5.40 9.76 20.63
N PHE A 137 -4.20 9.27 20.33
CA PHE A 137 -3.45 8.35 21.15
C PHE A 137 -2.00 8.81 21.17
N ARG A 138 -1.33 8.75 22.33
CA ARG A 138 0.06 9.17 22.48
C ARG A 138 0.80 8.25 23.44
N VAL A 139 2.01 7.88 23.06
CA VAL A 139 2.98 7.19 23.90
C VAL A 139 4.24 8.03 24.00
N ASP A 140 4.66 8.32 25.19
CA ASP A 140 5.98 8.87 25.48
C ASP A 140 6.79 7.80 26.23
N TRP A 141 8.04 7.60 25.87
CA TRP A 141 8.92 6.67 26.59
C TRP A 141 10.33 7.21 26.73
N ASP A 142 10.93 6.89 27.88
CA ASP A 142 12.37 7.07 28.11
C ASP A 142 13.07 5.72 27.94
N PRO A 143 13.85 5.54 26.87
CA PRO A 143 14.56 4.29 26.63
C PRO A 143 15.63 3.96 27.68
N ALA A 144 16.12 4.96 28.43
CA ALA A 144 17.13 4.74 29.46
C ALA A 144 16.54 4.14 30.75
N SER A 145 15.33 4.54 31.12
CA SER A 145 14.63 4.07 32.33
C SER A 145 13.54 3.06 32.06
N ASN A 146 13.25 2.76 30.79
CA ASN A 146 12.13 1.94 30.33
C ASN A 146 10.74 2.41 30.83
N VAL A 147 10.66 3.67 31.27
CA VAL A 147 9.39 4.29 31.72
C VAL A 147 8.59 4.73 30.52
N LYS A 148 7.29 4.41 30.53
CA LYS A 148 6.34 4.74 29.47
C LYS A 148 5.17 5.51 30.04
N ARG A 149 4.74 6.54 29.34
CA ARG A 149 3.52 7.31 29.64
C ARG A 149 2.55 7.19 28.48
N LEU A 150 1.34 6.81 28.80
CA LEU A 150 0.24 6.68 27.86
C LEU A 150 -0.75 7.80 28.12
N SER A 151 -1.18 8.49 27.09
CA SER A 151 -2.23 9.47 27.15
C SER A 151 -3.13 9.41 25.90
N GLY A 152 -4.38 9.84 26.05
CA GLY A 152 -5.35 9.85 24.98
C GLY A 152 -6.55 8.93 25.20
N VAL A 153 -7.44 8.87 24.23
CA VAL A 153 -8.69 8.11 24.33
C VAL A 153 -8.41 6.64 24.08
N MET A 154 -8.83 5.82 25.04
CA MET A 154 -8.86 4.39 24.88
C MET A 154 -10.21 3.97 24.28
N PHE A 155 -10.16 3.10 23.28
CA PHE A 155 -11.33 2.68 22.53
C PHE A 155 -12.04 1.52 23.25
N ARG A 156 -13.37 1.51 23.23
CA ARG A 156 -14.15 0.37 23.72
C ARG A 156 -14.26 -0.71 22.66
N LYS A 157 -14.07 -1.96 23.05
CA LYS A 157 -14.03 -3.13 22.17
C LYS A 157 -15.26 -3.29 21.25
N ASP A 158 -16.40 -2.79 21.70
CA ASP A 158 -17.69 -3.02 21.04
C ASP A 158 -18.18 -1.86 20.19
N GLU A 159 -17.51 -0.71 20.25
CA GLU A 159 -17.98 0.53 19.61
C GLU A 159 -17.23 0.89 18.33
N GLU A 160 -16.05 0.30 18.10
CA GLU A 160 -15.15 0.78 17.05
C GLU A 160 -14.51 -0.35 16.25
N HIS A 161 -14.49 -0.18 14.93
CA HIS A 161 -13.83 -1.08 14.00
C HIS A 161 -12.56 -0.44 13.47
N PHE A 162 -11.44 -0.88 13.99
CA PHE A 162 -10.13 -0.62 13.40
C PHE A 162 -9.56 -1.93 12.84
N ALA A 163 -9.27 -1.95 11.55
CA ALA A 163 -8.64 -3.07 10.86
C ALA A 163 -7.41 -2.54 10.11
N CYS A 164 -6.24 -2.68 10.73
CA CYS A 164 -4.97 -2.29 10.13
C CYS A 164 -4.22 -3.54 9.65
N HIS A 165 -3.78 -3.52 8.39
CA HIS A 165 -3.03 -4.58 7.73
C HIS A 165 -1.73 -4.01 7.18
N GLY A 166 -0.59 -4.53 7.64
CA GLY A 166 0.73 -4.03 7.25
C GLY A 166 1.51 -5.05 6.42
N TYR A 167 2.05 -4.60 5.30
CA TYR A 167 2.79 -5.41 4.34
C TYR A 167 4.17 -4.82 4.10
N GLY A 168 5.22 -5.60 4.41
CA GLY A 168 6.61 -5.26 4.09
C GLY A 168 6.91 -5.36 2.59
N ALA A 169 8.09 -4.93 2.19
CA ALA A 169 8.50 -4.91 0.78
C ALA A 169 8.55 -6.31 0.14
N THR A 170 9.00 -7.32 0.86
CA THR A 170 9.21 -8.67 0.31
C THR A 170 7.92 -9.41 -0.05
N ARG A 171 6.84 -9.23 0.71
CA ARG A 171 5.50 -9.86 0.49
C ARG A 171 5.56 -11.29 -0.03
N ARG A 172 6.45 -12.12 0.56
CA ARG A 172 6.67 -13.50 0.11
C ARG A 172 5.45 -14.37 0.42
N MET A 173 5.03 -15.15 -0.56
CA MET A 173 4.00 -16.17 -0.38
C MET A 173 4.51 -17.29 0.53
N GLY A 174 3.71 -17.68 1.53
CA GLY A 174 3.99 -18.81 2.38
C GLY A 174 3.87 -20.14 1.61
N ALA A 175 4.66 -21.13 2.04
CA ALA A 175 4.60 -22.50 1.50
C ALA A 175 3.94 -23.48 2.49
N GLY A 176 3.61 -23.01 3.69
CA GLY A 176 3.04 -23.85 4.75
C GLY A 176 1.53 -24.05 4.63
N ALA A 177 1.02 -25.04 5.34
CA ALA A 177 -0.42 -25.30 5.46
C ALA A 177 -1.12 -24.16 6.21
N LEU A 178 -2.38 -23.84 5.84
CA LEU A 178 -3.19 -22.81 6.51
C LEU A 178 -3.52 -23.16 7.98
N SER A 179 -3.42 -24.43 8.36
CA SER A 179 -3.53 -24.88 9.75
C SER A 179 -2.31 -24.52 10.62
N GLY A 180 -1.20 -24.06 9.98
CA GLY A 180 -0.02 -23.57 10.69
C GLY A 180 -0.27 -22.24 11.40
N LYS A 181 0.72 -21.78 12.18
CA LYS A 181 0.66 -20.47 12.84
C LYS A 181 0.55 -19.35 11.79
N VAL A 182 -0.59 -18.68 11.78
CA VAL A 182 -0.79 -17.50 10.91
C VAL A 182 -0.03 -16.34 11.52
N SER A 183 0.81 -15.67 10.73
CA SER A 183 1.49 -14.45 11.11
C SER A 183 0.52 -13.35 11.51
N SER A 184 0.91 -12.46 12.41
CA SER A 184 0.09 -11.30 12.76
C SER A 184 -0.14 -10.40 11.53
N ARG A 185 -1.17 -9.54 11.59
CA ARG A 185 -1.59 -8.70 10.46
C ARG A 185 -0.51 -7.73 9.96
N ASN A 186 0.45 -7.39 10.82
CA ASN A 186 1.48 -6.39 10.54
C ASN A 186 2.91 -6.96 10.64
N GLU A 187 3.07 -8.26 10.83
CA GLU A 187 4.37 -8.87 11.17
C GLU A 187 5.39 -8.73 10.04
N SER A 188 4.95 -8.84 8.79
CA SER A 188 5.81 -8.67 7.62
C SER A 188 6.37 -7.25 7.43
N LEU A 189 5.80 -6.23 8.08
CA LEU A 189 6.39 -4.88 8.15
C LEU A 189 7.62 -4.80 9.06
N PHE A 190 7.74 -5.72 10.02
CA PHE A 190 8.81 -5.71 11.01
C PHE A 190 9.90 -6.74 10.72
N GLN A 191 9.55 -7.81 10.01
CA GLN A 191 10.42 -8.94 9.72
C GLN A 191 10.28 -9.34 8.26
N GLU A 192 11.35 -9.24 7.50
CA GLU A 192 11.36 -9.48 6.04
C GLU A 192 11.15 -10.94 5.66
N ASP A 193 11.50 -11.87 6.54
CA ASP A 193 11.42 -13.32 6.33
C ASP A 193 10.05 -13.90 6.68
N VAL A 194 9.15 -13.11 7.30
CA VAL A 194 7.79 -13.55 7.64
C VAL A 194 6.95 -13.66 6.38
N PRO A 195 6.52 -14.88 6.01
CA PRO A 195 5.72 -15.09 4.83
C PRO A 195 4.26 -14.67 5.05
N LEU A 196 3.61 -14.24 3.98
CA LEU A 196 2.17 -14.11 3.90
C LEU A 196 1.50 -15.50 3.86
N ARG A 197 0.17 -15.54 3.90
CA ARG A 197 -0.58 -16.80 3.75
C ARG A 197 -0.20 -17.52 2.45
N ASN A 198 -0.27 -18.84 2.48
CA ASN A 198 -0.19 -19.64 1.25
C ASN A 198 -1.44 -19.39 0.39
N ALA A 199 -1.26 -18.58 -0.66
CA ALA A 199 -2.36 -18.16 -1.51
C ALA A 199 -2.97 -19.34 -2.29
N GLU A 200 -2.15 -20.28 -2.76
CA GLU A 200 -2.63 -21.44 -3.49
C GLU A 200 -3.52 -22.32 -2.62
N GLU A 201 -3.07 -22.63 -1.41
CA GLU A 201 -3.84 -23.44 -0.48
C GLU A 201 -5.14 -22.73 -0.06
N TRP A 202 -5.08 -21.42 0.18
CA TRP A 202 -6.27 -20.65 0.52
C TRP A 202 -7.31 -20.67 -0.62
N LEU A 203 -6.88 -20.51 -1.85
CA LEU A 203 -7.76 -20.56 -3.02
C LEU A 203 -8.39 -21.95 -3.19
N LEU A 204 -7.61 -23.02 -3.01
CA LEU A 204 -8.12 -24.40 -3.05
C LEU A 204 -9.14 -24.69 -1.94
N GLN A 205 -8.89 -24.20 -0.73
CA GLN A 205 -9.84 -24.33 0.39
C GLN A 205 -11.12 -23.53 0.16
N ALA A 206 -11.01 -22.32 -0.43
CA ALA A 206 -12.17 -21.50 -0.80
C ALA A 206 -13.03 -22.20 -1.86
N ASP A 207 -12.41 -22.81 -2.87
CA ASP A 207 -13.10 -23.59 -3.89
C ASP A 207 -13.78 -24.83 -3.31
N TYR A 208 -13.07 -25.58 -2.47
CA TYR A 208 -13.63 -26.72 -1.76
C TYR A 208 -14.84 -26.33 -0.89
N ALA A 209 -14.76 -25.24 -0.14
CA ALA A 209 -15.86 -24.74 0.67
C ALA A 209 -17.07 -24.31 -0.18
N ALA A 210 -16.82 -23.74 -1.35
CA ALA A 210 -17.86 -23.36 -2.31
C ALA A 210 -18.60 -24.59 -2.89
N SER A 211 -17.93 -25.75 -2.97
CA SER A 211 -18.46 -26.96 -3.60
C SER A 211 -19.25 -27.85 -2.64
N LYS A 212 -18.94 -27.85 -1.33
CA LYS A 212 -19.37 -28.91 -0.39
C LYS A 212 -20.53 -28.57 0.56
N ALA A 213 -20.89 -27.32 0.81
CA ALA A 213 -21.83 -26.96 1.88
C ALA A 213 -23.08 -26.22 1.38
N PRO A 214 -24.26 -26.86 1.18
CA PRO A 214 -25.44 -26.21 0.59
C PRO A 214 -25.90 -24.94 1.30
N ALA A 215 -25.91 -24.90 2.63
CA ALA A 215 -26.34 -23.73 3.40
C ALA A 215 -25.31 -22.59 3.46
N ARG A 216 -24.01 -22.89 3.38
CA ARG A 216 -22.89 -21.93 3.39
C ARG A 216 -22.24 -21.74 2.01
N ALA A 217 -22.54 -22.62 1.06
CA ALA A 217 -21.97 -22.65 -0.28
C ALA A 217 -22.18 -21.33 -1.02
N LYS A 218 -23.34 -20.71 -0.91
CA LYS A 218 -23.64 -19.43 -1.58
C LYS A 218 -22.68 -18.32 -1.16
N PHE A 219 -22.37 -18.23 0.14
CA PHE A 219 -21.46 -17.22 0.68
C PHE A 219 -19.99 -17.56 0.36
N ALA A 220 -19.60 -18.82 0.54
CA ALA A 220 -18.25 -19.29 0.21
C ALA A 220 -17.96 -19.13 -1.29
N LYS A 221 -18.93 -19.48 -2.15
CA LYS A 221 -18.84 -19.28 -3.59
C LYS A 221 -18.69 -17.80 -3.94
N ALA A 222 -19.52 -16.93 -3.36
CA ALA A 222 -19.43 -15.49 -3.61
C ALA A 222 -18.06 -14.90 -3.22
N ASN A 223 -17.47 -15.35 -2.12
CA ASN A 223 -16.14 -14.90 -1.69
C ASN A 223 -15.03 -15.44 -2.60
N ARG A 224 -15.10 -16.73 -2.99
CA ARG A 224 -14.18 -17.32 -3.96
C ARG A 224 -14.25 -16.58 -5.29
N ASP A 225 -15.44 -16.38 -5.83
CA ASP A 225 -15.64 -15.73 -7.12
C ASP A 225 -15.14 -14.27 -7.11
N ARG A 226 -15.31 -13.56 -5.98
CA ARG A 226 -14.76 -12.21 -5.81
C ARG A 226 -13.25 -12.16 -5.85
N ILE A 227 -12.57 -13.03 -5.11
CA ILE A 227 -11.09 -13.00 -5.12
C ILE A 227 -10.54 -13.44 -6.48
N VAL A 228 -11.18 -14.39 -7.14
CA VAL A 228 -10.84 -14.77 -8.51
C VAL A 228 -11.01 -13.57 -9.44
N GLN A 229 -12.12 -12.83 -9.37
CA GLN A 229 -12.32 -11.62 -10.17
C GLN A 229 -11.29 -10.54 -9.86
N VAL A 230 -11.01 -10.28 -8.57
CA VAL A 230 -9.95 -9.36 -8.15
C VAL A 230 -8.61 -9.74 -8.78
N LEU A 231 -8.26 -11.01 -8.80
CA LEU A 231 -7.00 -11.46 -9.41
C LEU A 231 -7.02 -11.33 -10.94
N LEU A 232 -8.12 -11.69 -11.61
CA LEU A 232 -8.26 -11.56 -13.07
C LEU A 232 -8.18 -10.09 -13.52
N ASP A 233 -8.82 -9.18 -12.80
CA ASP A 233 -8.78 -7.76 -13.13
C ASP A 233 -7.38 -7.16 -12.87
N LEU A 234 -6.65 -7.68 -11.87
CA LEU A 234 -5.32 -7.18 -11.50
C LEU A 234 -4.21 -7.71 -12.40
N LEU A 235 -4.30 -8.98 -12.82
CA LEU A 235 -3.22 -9.69 -13.51
C LEU A 235 -3.44 -9.63 -15.03
N PRO A 236 -2.80 -8.72 -15.77
CA PRO A 236 -2.90 -8.73 -17.23
C PRO A 236 -2.32 -10.04 -17.76
N ASP A 237 -2.80 -10.44 -18.93
CA ASP A 237 -2.42 -11.68 -19.59
C ASP A 237 -2.82 -12.97 -18.82
N ILE A 238 -3.70 -12.85 -17.82
CA ILE A 238 -4.36 -13.98 -17.19
C ILE A 238 -5.85 -13.94 -17.55
N ASP A 239 -6.28 -14.88 -18.38
CA ASP A 239 -7.65 -14.94 -18.88
C ASP A 239 -8.60 -15.69 -17.94
N ASP A 240 -8.07 -16.65 -17.17
CA ASP A 240 -8.86 -17.52 -16.28
C ASP A 240 -8.01 -18.13 -15.17
N ILE A 241 -8.65 -18.53 -14.08
CA ILE A 241 -8.05 -19.23 -12.94
C ILE A 241 -8.84 -20.51 -12.70
N ILE A 242 -8.20 -21.66 -12.89
CA ILE A 242 -8.84 -22.97 -12.73
C ILE A 242 -8.30 -23.73 -11.53
N PHE A 243 -9.18 -24.54 -10.95
CA PHE A 243 -8.89 -25.38 -9.79
C PHE A 243 -8.81 -26.83 -10.28
N VAL A 244 -7.59 -27.39 -10.28
CA VAL A 244 -7.34 -28.75 -10.78
C VAL A 244 -7.40 -29.74 -9.62
N ALA A 245 -8.35 -30.65 -9.69
CA ALA A 245 -8.48 -31.73 -8.70
C ALA A 245 -7.37 -32.78 -8.84
N PRO A 246 -7.00 -33.50 -7.76
CA PRO A 246 -6.07 -34.62 -7.87
C PRO A 246 -6.57 -35.71 -8.84
N GLY A 247 -5.65 -36.26 -9.62
CA GLY A 247 -5.94 -37.32 -10.60
C GLY A 247 -4.68 -38.10 -10.96
N PRO A 248 -4.77 -39.09 -11.85
CA PRO A 248 -3.64 -39.98 -12.19
C PRO A 248 -2.39 -39.27 -12.70
N ARG A 249 -2.59 -38.12 -13.36
CA ARG A 249 -1.48 -37.31 -13.91
C ARG A 249 -1.11 -36.13 -13.00
N VAL A 250 -1.96 -35.77 -12.04
CA VAL A 250 -1.78 -34.64 -11.13
C VAL A 250 -2.09 -35.16 -9.71
N PRO A 251 -1.08 -35.60 -8.96
CA PRO A 251 -1.33 -36.25 -7.66
C PRO A 251 -1.80 -35.29 -6.55
N VAL A 252 -1.61 -33.98 -6.75
CA VAL A 252 -1.97 -32.95 -5.74
C VAL A 252 -2.86 -31.89 -6.41
N ALA A 253 -3.89 -31.44 -5.69
CA ALA A 253 -4.70 -30.31 -6.14
C ALA A 253 -3.83 -29.07 -6.33
N ARG A 254 -4.10 -28.31 -7.36
CA ARG A 254 -3.34 -27.07 -7.67
C ARG A 254 -4.22 -26.03 -8.32
N VAL A 255 -3.76 -24.77 -8.28
CA VAL A 255 -4.36 -23.66 -9.00
C VAL A 255 -3.54 -23.41 -10.26
N GLU A 256 -4.20 -23.34 -11.40
CA GLU A 256 -3.58 -23.00 -12.68
C GLU A 256 -4.17 -21.71 -13.24
N PHE A 257 -3.31 -20.94 -13.86
CA PHE A 257 -3.60 -19.63 -14.46
C PHE A 257 -3.53 -19.76 -15.97
N LYS A 258 -4.60 -19.38 -16.68
CA LYS A 258 -4.64 -19.40 -18.13
C LYS A 258 -3.94 -18.17 -18.66
N THR A 259 -2.81 -18.37 -19.29
CA THR A 259 -2.03 -17.35 -20.00
C THR A 259 -2.19 -17.50 -21.52
N PRO A 260 -1.78 -16.52 -22.34
CA PRO A 260 -1.75 -16.66 -23.80
C PRO A 260 -0.93 -17.86 -24.31
N TYR A 261 -0.04 -18.40 -23.48
CA TYR A 261 0.86 -19.51 -23.81
C TYR A 261 0.38 -20.87 -23.27
N GLY A 262 -0.75 -20.89 -22.54
CA GLY A 262 -1.31 -22.09 -21.93
C GLY A 262 -1.51 -21.94 -20.42
N PHE A 263 -1.78 -23.08 -19.76
CA PHE A 263 -1.99 -23.11 -18.30
C PHE A 263 -0.67 -23.22 -17.55
N VAL A 264 -0.49 -22.35 -16.57
CA VAL A 264 0.73 -22.23 -15.77
C VAL A 264 0.38 -22.36 -14.29
N GLY A 265 1.12 -23.17 -13.54
CA GLY A 265 0.96 -23.31 -12.10
C GLY A 265 1.42 -22.08 -11.33
N MET A 266 0.92 -21.89 -10.09
CA MET A 266 1.28 -20.76 -9.23
C MET A 266 2.80 -20.55 -9.09
N ARG A 267 3.57 -21.64 -9.01
CA ARG A 267 5.03 -21.58 -8.80
C ARG A 267 5.81 -21.14 -10.02
N ASP A 268 5.23 -21.33 -11.19
CA ASP A 268 5.85 -21.04 -12.48
C ASP A 268 5.56 -19.61 -12.97
N LEU A 269 4.69 -18.90 -12.27
CA LEU A 269 4.43 -17.48 -12.51
C LEU A 269 5.64 -16.62 -12.15
N SER A 270 5.77 -15.47 -12.81
CA SER A 270 6.83 -14.49 -12.50
C SER A 270 6.74 -14.01 -11.03
N LEU A 271 7.86 -13.51 -10.50
CA LEU A 271 7.89 -13.01 -9.12
C LEU A 271 6.86 -11.91 -8.88
N GLY A 272 6.68 -10.99 -9.83
CA GLY A 272 5.68 -9.92 -9.72
C GLY A 272 4.25 -10.46 -9.58
N TYR A 273 3.85 -11.44 -10.40
CA TYR A 273 2.55 -12.09 -10.29
C TYR A 273 2.39 -12.78 -8.93
N ARG A 274 3.37 -13.56 -8.50
CA ARG A 274 3.33 -14.28 -7.22
C ARG A 274 3.21 -13.34 -6.04
N THR A 275 3.93 -12.23 -6.04
CA THR A 275 3.88 -11.21 -4.98
C THR A 275 2.51 -10.55 -4.92
N LEU A 276 1.93 -10.17 -6.07
CA LEU A 276 0.59 -9.59 -6.14
C LEU A 276 -0.48 -10.56 -5.66
N ILE A 277 -0.44 -11.81 -6.13
CA ILE A 277 -1.39 -12.86 -5.73
C ILE A 277 -1.30 -13.09 -4.22
N ALA A 278 -0.09 -13.26 -3.68
CA ALA A 278 0.12 -13.49 -2.25
C ALA A 278 -0.46 -12.36 -1.41
N TRP A 279 -0.18 -11.10 -1.78
CA TRP A 279 -0.68 -9.92 -1.08
C TRP A 279 -2.20 -9.80 -1.18
N MET A 280 -2.78 -9.91 -2.38
CA MET A 280 -4.22 -9.76 -2.58
C MET A 280 -5.01 -10.86 -1.88
N VAL A 281 -4.56 -12.11 -1.96
CA VAL A 281 -5.21 -13.23 -1.27
C VAL A 281 -5.08 -13.10 0.25
N ASP A 282 -3.93 -12.68 0.77
CA ASP A 282 -3.76 -12.44 2.22
C ASP A 282 -4.71 -11.34 2.71
N LEU A 283 -4.73 -10.17 2.04
CA LEU A 283 -5.62 -9.06 2.39
C LEU A 283 -7.10 -9.48 2.32
N ALA A 284 -7.52 -10.08 1.20
CA ALA A 284 -8.90 -10.52 1.01
C ALA A 284 -9.32 -11.55 2.07
N SER A 285 -8.47 -12.54 2.34
CA SER A 285 -8.75 -13.58 3.34
C SER A 285 -8.96 -12.98 4.74
N ARG A 286 -8.14 -11.99 5.13
CA ARG A 286 -8.28 -11.29 6.42
C ARG A 286 -9.55 -10.45 6.49
N LEU A 287 -9.96 -9.82 5.40
CA LEU A 287 -11.22 -9.07 5.33
C LEU A 287 -12.43 -10.02 5.38
N PHE A 288 -12.39 -11.18 4.73
CA PHE A 288 -13.44 -12.20 4.83
C PHE A 288 -13.59 -12.74 6.25
N GLU A 289 -12.47 -12.96 6.95
CA GLU A 289 -12.48 -13.35 8.37
C GLU A 289 -12.99 -12.23 9.28
N ARG A 290 -12.65 -10.99 8.99
CA ARG A 290 -13.05 -9.83 9.78
C ARG A 290 -14.53 -9.50 9.65
N TYR A 291 -15.08 -9.65 8.43
CA TYR A 291 -16.44 -9.25 8.08
C TYR A 291 -17.28 -10.43 7.56
N PRO A 292 -17.44 -11.51 8.34
CA PRO A 292 -18.08 -12.75 7.85
C PRO A 292 -19.57 -12.59 7.53
N GLY A 293 -20.21 -11.52 8.01
CA GLY A 293 -21.61 -11.21 7.74
C GLY A 293 -21.84 -10.18 6.64
N SER A 294 -20.78 -9.65 6.04
CA SER A 294 -20.91 -8.65 4.99
C SER A 294 -21.22 -9.28 3.63
N ALA A 295 -22.10 -8.64 2.87
CA ALA A 295 -22.37 -9.06 1.50
C ALA A 295 -21.15 -8.85 0.57
N ASN A 296 -20.29 -7.85 0.86
CA ASN A 296 -19.02 -7.63 0.18
C ASN A 296 -17.94 -7.23 1.21
N PRO A 297 -17.22 -8.20 1.79
CA PRO A 297 -16.18 -7.92 2.78
C PRO A 297 -15.02 -7.07 2.26
N LEU A 298 -14.72 -7.09 0.95
CA LEU A 298 -13.64 -6.26 0.36
C LEU A 298 -14.00 -4.78 0.35
N ALA A 299 -15.29 -4.45 0.31
CA ALA A 299 -15.78 -3.07 0.38
C ALA A 299 -15.98 -2.58 1.82
N GLU A 300 -15.58 -3.34 2.84
CA GLU A 300 -15.66 -2.92 4.23
C GLU A 300 -14.44 -2.08 4.66
N PRO A 301 -14.55 -1.27 5.74
CA PRO A 301 -13.49 -0.39 6.20
C PRO A 301 -12.20 -1.12 6.57
N ALA A 302 -11.07 -0.62 6.10
CA ALA A 302 -9.74 -1.11 6.47
C ALA A 302 -8.69 0.01 6.37
N VAL A 303 -7.58 -0.14 7.09
CA VAL A 303 -6.34 0.60 6.86
C VAL A 303 -5.31 -0.39 6.33
N VAL A 304 -4.66 -0.04 5.24
CA VAL A 304 -3.69 -0.91 4.56
C VAL A 304 -2.37 -0.15 4.42
N LEU A 305 -1.35 -0.64 5.11
CA LEU A 305 0.01 -0.11 5.08
C LEU A 305 0.84 -0.98 4.14
N VAL A 306 1.47 -0.40 3.11
CA VAL A 306 2.25 -1.18 2.14
C VAL A 306 3.61 -0.53 1.91
N ASP A 307 4.66 -1.25 2.24
CA ASP A 307 6.01 -0.80 1.94
C ASP A 307 6.39 -1.17 0.50
N GLU A 308 6.98 -0.22 -0.23
CA GLU A 308 7.42 -0.37 -1.63
C GLU A 308 6.33 -0.99 -2.53
N ILE A 309 5.17 -0.32 -2.63
CA ILE A 309 4.01 -0.83 -3.35
C ILE A 309 4.29 -1.15 -4.84
N ASP A 310 5.23 -0.45 -5.43
CA ASP A 310 5.69 -0.56 -6.82
C ASP A 310 6.71 -1.67 -7.07
N LEU A 311 7.24 -2.29 -6.02
CA LEU A 311 8.29 -3.30 -6.13
C LEU A 311 7.83 -4.52 -6.95
N HIS A 312 8.67 -4.94 -7.90
CA HIS A 312 8.43 -6.05 -8.82
C HIS A 312 7.27 -5.87 -9.81
N LEU A 313 6.67 -4.69 -9.89
CA LEU A 313 5.57 -4.42 -10.81
C LEU A 313 6.08 -3.87 -12.15
N HIS A 314 5.54 -4.41 -13.24
CA HIS A 314 5.77 -3.84 -14.57
C HIS A 314 5.21 -2.39 -14.63
N PRO A 315 5.86 -1.45 -15.34
CA PRO A 315 5.43 -0.05 -15.42
C PRO A 315 3.95 0.16 -15.77
N ALA A 316 3.39 -0.65 -16.66
CA ALA A 316 1.98 -0.59 -17.03
C ALA A 316 1.04 -0.89 -15.84
N TRP A 317 1.46 -1.76 -14.91
CA TRP A 317 0.70 -2.07 -13.69
C TRP A 317 0.80 -0.97 -12.65
N GLN A 318 2.00 -0.40 -12.47
CA GLN A 318 2.21 0.71 -11.55
C GLN A 318 1.24 1.86 -11.84
N ARG A 319 0.96 2.15 -13.12
CA ARG A 319 -0.01 3.18 -13.54
C ARG A 319 -1.47 2.85 -13.25
N ARG A 320 -1.83 1.58 -13.14
CA ARG A 320 -3.23 1.14 -12.94
C ARG A 320 -3.54 0.69 -11.53
N LEU A 321 -2.51 0.40 -10.72
CA LEU A 321 -2.64 -0.23 -9.41
C LEU A 321 -3.56 0.54 -8.47
N MET A 322 -3.41 1.86 -8.40
CA MET A 322 -4.20 2.68 -7.46
C MET A 322 -5.69 2.73 -7.82
N SER A 323 -6.01 2.94 -9.11
CA SER A 323 -7.41 2.94 -9.58
C SER A 323 -8.06 1.58 -9.35
N TYR A 324 -7.31 0.52 -9.64
CA TYR A 324 -7.73 -0.84 -9.42
C TYR A 324 -8.03 -1.15 -7.94
N LEU A 325 -7.12 -0.81 -7.03
CA LEU A 325 -7.32 -1.02 -5.59
C LEU A 325 -8.47 -0.17 -5.03
N ARG A 326 -8.67 1.04 -5.56
CA ARG A 326 -9.81 1.90 -5.19
C ARG A 326 -11.15 1.26 -5.59
N GLU A 327 -11.22 0.61 -6.74
CA GLU A 327 -12.42 -0.05 -7.22
C GLU A 327 -12.81 -1.26 -6.35
N HIS A 328 -11.84 -2.11 -6.02
CA HIS A 328 -12.09 -3.32 -5.25
C HIS A 328 -12.18 -3.10 -3.73
N PHE A 329 -11.49 -2.07 -3.21
CA PHE A 329 -11.43 -1.74 -1.78
C PHE A 329 -11.87 -0.28 -1.50
N PRO A 330 -13.10 0.11 -1.87
CA PRO A 330 -13.52 1.52 -1.89
C PRO A 330 -13.56 2.21 -0.53
N ARG A 331 -13.55 1.45 0.56
CA ARG A 331 -13.55 1.97 1.94
C ARG A 331 -12.24 1.70 2.68
N ALA A 332 -11.19 1.33 1.95
CA ALA A 332 -9.86 1.16 2.54
C ALA A 332 -9.05 2.47 2.43
N GLN A 333 -8.36 2.82 3.52
CA GLN A 333 -7.33 3.84 3.54
C GLN A 333 -5.99 3.17 3.25
N PHE A 334 -5.34 3.55 2.15
CA PHE A 334 -4.03 3.07 1.78
C PHE A 334 -2.96 4.09 2.17
N ILE A 335 -1.96 3.66 2.93
CA ILE A 335 -0.78 4.46 3.26
C ILE A 335 0.42 3.65 2.78
N VAL A 336 1.09 4.13 1.75
CA VAL A 336 2.06 3.35 1.01
C VAL A 336 3.38 4.10 0.83
N THR A 337 4.48 3.36 0.73
CA THR A 337 5.73 3.92 0.23
C THR A 337 5.93 3.53 -1.23
N ALA A 338 6.56 4.39 -1.99
CA ALA A 338 6.86 4.14 -3.39
C ALA A 338 8.19 4.79 -3.81
N HIS A 339 8.78 4.24 -4.87
CA HIS A 339 9.96 4.77 -5.55
C HIS A 339 9.70 5.09 -7.02
N SER A 340 8.54 4.73 -7.55
CA SER A 340 8.20 4.90 -8.95
C SER A 340 7.53 6.24 -9.24
N PRO A 341 8.05 7.03 -10.18
CA PRO A 341 7.35 8.22 -10.65
C PRO A 341 6.03 7.89 -11.37
N LEU A 342 5.85 6.66 -11.87
CA LEU A 342 4.61 6.21 -12.48
C LEU A 342 3.48 6.04 -11.47
N VAL A 343 3.79 5.59 -10.25
CA VAL A 343 2.82 5.55 -9.16
C VAL A 343 2.38 6.97 -8.79
N VAL A 344 3.34 7.90 -8.69
CA VAL A 344 3.06 9.32 -8.42
C VAL A 344 2.23 9.95 -9.53
N GLN A 345 2.57 9.69 -10.79
CA GLN A 345 1.82 10.18 -11.95
C GLN A 345 0.36 9.72 -11.96
N SER A 346 0.11 8.49 -11.51
CA SER A 346 -1.25 7.92 -11.45
C SER A 346 -2.06 8.38 -10.24
N ALA A 347 -1.43 9.07 -9.29
CA ALA A 347 -1.99 9.43 -7.99
C ALA A 347 -2.73 10.78 -8.01
N VAL A 348 -3.74 10.92 -8.87
CA VAL A 348 -4.42 12.21 -9.13
C VAL A 348 -5.00 12.87 -7.87
N ASP A 349 -5.56 12.08 -6.94
CA ASP A 349 -6.22 12.56 -5.73
C ASP A 349 -5.54 12.04 -4.45
N ALA A 350 -4.26 11.64 -4.52
CA ALA A 350 -3.55 11.13 -3.36
C ALA A 350 -2.87 12.26 -2.59
N ASN A 351 -2.80 12.11 -1.27
CA ASN A 351 -1.92 12.88 -0.43
C ASN A 351 -0.48 12.40 -0.66
N ILE A 352 0.40 13.29 -1.13
CA ILE A 352 1.81 12.99 -1.35
C ILE A 352 2.64 13.63 -0.24
N VAL A 353 3.51 12.84 0.36
CA VAL A 353 4.44 13.27 1.42
C VAL A 353 5.86 12.91 0.99
N VAL A 354 6.79 13.80 1.19
CA VAL A 354 8.21 13.57 0.85
C VAL A 354 9.07 13.59 2.12
N LEU A 355 9.94 12.60 2.24
CA LEU A 355 10.95 12.56 3.30
C LEU A 355 12.28 13.07 2.78
N ARG A 356 12.78 14.15 3.37
CA ARG A 356 14.05 14.77 2.98
C ARG A 356 15.07 14.64 4.10
N LYS A 357 16.32 14.39 3.73
CA LYS A 357 17.42 14.44 4.70
C LYS A 357 17.88 15.88 4.87
N GLU A 358 17.84 16.39 6.10
CA GLU A 358 18.34 17.69 6.47
C GLU A 358 19.42 17.53 7.56
N GLY A 359 20.67 17.74 7.16
CA GLY A 359 21.80 17.55 8.06
C GLY A 359 21.85 16.13 8.63
N ASP A 360 21.63 16.01 9.94
CA ASP A 360 21.73 14.76 10.70
C ASP A 360 20.36 14.09 10.98
N HIS A 361 19.26 14.61 10.47
CA HIS A 361 17.90 14.09 10.66
C HIS A 361 17.07 14.12 9.37
N VAL A 362 15.88 13.55 9.44
CA VAL A 362 14.91 13.54 8.35
C VAL A 362 13.73 14.43 8.70
N VAL A 363 13.26 15.18 7.71
CA VAL A 363 12.10 16.07 7.79
C VAL A 363 10.97 15.52 6.92
N ILE A 364 9.74 15.66 7.41
CA ILE A 364 8.51 15.26 6.72
C ILE A 364 7.93 16.49 6.02
N ASP A 365 8.01 16.53 4.70
CA ASP A 365 7.37 17.55 3.87
C ASP A 365 5.96 17.07 3.48
N ASN A 366 4.94 17.68 4.10
CA ASN A 366 3.53 17.35 3.84
C ASN A 366 2.92 18.13 2.66
N ASN A 367 3.63 19.09 2.09
CA ASN A 367 3.12 19.95 1.05
C ASN A 367 4.13 20.08 -0.11
N PRO A 368 4.58 18.97 -0.70
CA PRO A 368 5.48 19.01 -1.83
C PRO A 368 4.79 19.65 -3.05
N THR A 369 5.58 20.03 -4.04
CA THR A 369 5.05 20.56 -5.30
C THR A 369 4.06 19.60 -5.94
N SER A 370 2.89 20.13 -6.33
CA SER A 370 1.91 19.33 -7.05
C SER A 370 2.41 18.99 -8.45
N VAL A 371 2.42 17.71 -8.77
CA VAL A 371 2.90 17.18 -10.06
C VAL A 371 1.75 16.61 -10.92
N GLN A 372 0.52 17.01 -10.62
CA GLN A 372 -0.64 16.56 -11.37
C GLN A 372 -0.53 16.94 -12.85
N GLY A 373 -0.70 15.96 -13.73
CA GLY A 373 -0.58 16.16 -15.18
C GLY A 373 0.85 16.25 -15.70
N TRP A 374 1.87 16.11 -14.85
CA TRP A 374 3.26 16.14 -15.27
C TRP A 374 3.67 14.84 -15.96
N ARG A 375 4.65 14.95 -16.87
CA ARG A 375 5.29 13.79 -17.49
C ARG A 375 6.27 13.14 -16.52
N VAL A 376 6.58 11.85 -16.76
CA VAL A 376 7.49 11.09 -15.91
C VAL A 376 8.87 11.74 -15.77
N ASP A 377 9.42 12.26 -16.87
CA ASP A 377 10.72 12.96 -16.87
C ASP A 377 10.68 14.26 -16.05
N GLN A 378 9.58 14.99 -16.07
CA GLN A 378 9.37 16.18 -15.25
C GLN A 378 9.23 15.82 -13.76
N ILE A 379 8.52 14.73 -13.45
CA ILE A 379 8.38 14.22 -12.08
C ILE A 379 9.75 13.80 -11.54
N LEU A 380 10.56 13.09 -12.33
CA LEU A 380 11.90 12.65 -11.92
C LEU A 380 12.83 13.84 -11.61
N THR A 381 12.70 14.96 -12.33
CA THR A 381 13.52 16.15 -12.12
C THR A 381 12.90 17.18 -11.16
N SER A 382 11.74 16.85 -10.58
CA SER A 382 11.09 17.66 -9.54
C SER A 382 11.73 17.46 -8.17
N ASP A 383 11.27 18.26 -7.22
CA ASP A 383 11.61 18.14 -5.80
C ASP A 383 11.13 16.84 -5.13
N LEU A 384 10.32 16.03 -5.80
CA LEU A 384 9.87 14.72 -5.33
C LEU A 384 10.97 13.65 -5.44
N PHE A 385 11.80 13.71 -6.50
CA PHE A 385 12.84 12.71 -6.79
C PHE A 385 14.24 13.31 -6.84
N GLU A 386 14.37 14.64 -6.94
CA GLU A 386 15.63 15.39 -6.86
C GLU A 386 16.71 14.96 -7.87
N LEU A 387 16.30 14.35 -9.01
CA LEU A 387 17.25 14.05 -10.07
C LEU A 387 17.61 15.32 -10.83
N SER A 388 18.91 15.54 -11.06
CA SER A 388 19.41 16.67 -11.85
C SER A 388 18.94 16.62 -13.31
N SER A 389 18.76 15.40 -13.82
CA SER A 389 18.36 15.15 -15.21
C SER A 389 17.67 13.79 -15.34
N ALA A 390 16.71 13.69 -16.25
CA ALA A 390 16.12 12.41 -16.67
C ALA A 390 16.91 11.72 -17.81
N ARG A 391 18.09 12.23 -18.14
CA ARG A 391 18.97 11.74 -19.20
C ARG A 391 20.08 10.86 -18.63
N SER A 392 20.78 10.14 -19.50
CA SER A 392 21.94 9.36 -19.06
C SER A 392 23.06 10.30 -18.54
N PRO A 393 23.84 9.89 -17.51
CA PRO A 393 24.92 10.70 -16.97
C PRO A 393 25.95 11.15 -18.03
N GLN A 394 26.21 10.28 -19.03
CA GLN A 394 27.11 10.62 -20.14
C GLN A 394 26.57 11.76 -20.99
N LEU A 395 25.30 11.71 -21.38
CA LEU A 395 24.67 12.75 -22.16
C LEU A 395 24.54 14.05 -21.35
N GLU A 396 24.26 13.96 -20.08
CA GLU A 396 24.24 15.13 -19.18
C GLU A 396 25.60 15.83 -19.13
N SER A 397 26.70 15.09 -19.03
CA SER A 397 28.06 15.65 -19.06
C SER A 397 28.37 16.37 -20.37
N LEU A 398 27.99 15.78 -21.52
CA LEU A 398 28.16 16.41 -22.81
C LEU A 398 27.35 17.73 -22.95
N LEU A 399 26.10 17.71 -22.46
CA LEU A 399 25.23 18.89 -22.45
C LEU A 399 25.76 19.99 -21.52
N GLN A 400 26.29 19.64 -20.36
CA GLN A 400 26.91 20.57 -19.42
C GLN A 400 28.17 21.20 -20.02
N GLU A 401 29.08 20.41 -20.61
CA GLU A 401 30.29 20.90 -21.28
C GLU A 401 29.92 21.83 -22.43
N ARG A 402 28.95 21.46 -23.26
CA ARG A 402 28.43 22.31 -24.33
C ARG A 402 27.88 23.64 -23.80
N THR A 403 27.09 23.60 -22.74
CA THR A 403 26.47 24.79 -22.13
C THR A 403 27.55 25.72 -21.54
N GLN A 404 28.56 25.17 -20.87
CA GLN A 404 29.71 25.95 -20.36
C GLN A 404 30.49 26.64 -21.45
N LEU A 405 30.73 25.96 -22.58
CA LEU A 405 31.38 26.58 -23.71
C LEU A 405 30.53 27.72 -24.29
N LEU A 406 29.24 27.49 -24.50
CA LEU A 406 28.33 28.51 -25.06
C LEU A 406 28.06 29.69 -24.13
N SER A 407 28.29 29.57 -22.83
CA SER A 407 28.15 30.69 -21.87
C SER A 407 29.30 31.66 -21.88
N LYS A 408 30.41 31.39 -22.60
CA LYS A 408 31.53 32.31 -22.75
C LYS A 408 31.14 33.54 -23.56
N ALA A 409 31.50 34.70 -23.12
CA ALA A 409 31.22 35.99 -23.81
C ALA A 409 31.76 36.07 -25.28
N ARG A 410 32.85 35.34 -25.55
CA ARG A 410 33.40 35.12 -26.90
C ARG A 410 33.91 33.72 -27.04
N LEU A 411 33.51 33.03 -28.11
CA LEU A 411 33.99 31.70 -28.46
C LEU A 411 35.27 31.82 -29.30
N SER A 412 36.35 31.18 -28.88
CA SER A 412 37.56 31.00 -29.69
C SER A 412 37.31 30.03 -30.84
N ALA A 413 38.20 29.95 -31.80
CA ALA A 413 38.13 28.97 -32.89
C ALA A 413 38.13 27.52 -32.34
N SER A 414 38.90 27.26 -31.29
CA SER A 414 38.94 25.97 -30.59
C SER A 414 37.62 25.66 -29.91
N ASP A 415 36.99 26.63 -29.23
CA ASP A 415 35.69 26.45 -28.59
C ASP A 415 34.60 26.08 -29.62
N LYS A 416 34.60 26.77 -30.78
CA LYS A 416 33.66 26.47 -31.87
C LYS A 416 33.84 25.07 -32.45
N ALA A 417 35.10 24.62 -32.60
CA ALA A 417 35.39 23.26 -33.05
C ALA A 417 34.91 22.24 -32.04
N LYS A 418 35.11 22.50 -30.73
CA LYS A 418 34.66 21.63 -29.64
C LYS A 418 33.13 21.54 -29.53
N VAL A 419 32.44 22.70 -29.66
CA VAL A 419 30.97 22.72 -29.72
C VAL A 419 30.45 21.86 -30.87
N LYS A 420 31.07 21.97 -32.07
CA LYS A 420 30.66 21.15 -33.23
C LYS A 420 30.89 19.64 -32.97
N GLU A 421 31.99 19.28 -32.31
CA GLU A 421 32.26 17.89 -31.91
C GLU A 421 31.18 17.38 -30.91
N LEU A 422 30.87 18.17 -29.86
CA LEU A 422 29.85 17.87 -28.89
C LEU A 422 28.45 17.74 -29.53
N ASP A 423 28.10 18.66 -30.47
CA ASP A 423 26.84 18.57 -31.20
C ASP A 423 26.74 17.27 -32.02
N ALA A 424 27.87 16.83 -32.61
CA ALA A 424 27.91 15.57 -33.33
C ALA A 424 27.75 14.34 -32.39
N GLN A 425 28.32 14.39 -31.17
CA GLN A 425 28.20 13.34 -30.17
C GLN A 425 26.82 13.32 -29.52
N ILE A 426 26.23 14.47 -29.22
CA ILE A 426 24.89 14.60 -28.62
C ILE A 426 23.82 14.11 -29.62
N GLY A 427 24.00 14.41 -30.89
CA GLY A 427 23.07 14.01 -31.95
C GLY A 427 21.67 14.59 -31.76
N PHE A 428 20.70 13.90 -32.30
CA PHE A 428 19.29 14.30 -32.19
C PHE A 428 18.67 13.81 -30.89
N LEU A 429 18.10 14.73 -30.14
CA LEU A 429 17.36 14.44 -28.92
C LEU A 429 15.85 14.44 -29.22
N PRO A 430 15.16 13.29 -29.06
CA PRO A 430 13.72 13.22 -29.31
C PRO A 430 12.97 14.04 -28.25
N THR A 431 12.06 14.91 -28.72
CA THR A 431 11.21 15.77 -27.87
C THR A 431 9.73 15.39 -27.89
N GLY A 432 9.31 14.48 -28.80
CA GLY A 432 7.92 14.06 -28.92
C GLY A 432 7.45 13.17 -27.77
N GLU A 433 6.20 13.35 -27.33
CA GLU A 433 5.59 12.58 -26.24
C GLU A 433 5.16 11.20 -26.66
N THR A 434 4.60 11.07 -27.85
CA THR A 434 4.11 9.81 -28.40
C THR A 434 5.10 9.23 -29.43
N ARG A 435 4.96 7.95 -29.72
CA ARG A 435 5.74 7.29 -30.78
C ARG A 435 5.52 7.98 -32.13
N ASN A 436 4.28 8.30 -32.44
CA ASN A 436 3.91 8.92 -33.72
C ASN A 436 4.50 10.33 -33.85
N GLU A 437 4.52 11.13 -32.76
CA GLU A 437 5.15 12.44 -32.75
C GLU A 437 6.66 12.36 -32.93
N ARG A 438 7.32 11.38 -32.31
CA ARG A 438 8.75 11.15 -32.47
C ARG A 438 9.10 10.77 -33.91
N GLU A 439 8.34 9.84 -34.50
CA GLU A 439 8.48 9.43 -35.89
C GLU A 439 8.26 10.61 -36.85
N ALA A 440 7.24 11.46 -36.59
CA ALA A 440 6.99 12.67 -37.37
C ALA A 440 8.15 13.69 -37.25
N LEU A 441 8.67 13.93 -36.05
CA LEU A 441 9.81 14.80 -35.82
C LEU A 441 11.09 14.29 -36.51
N GLU A 442 11.33 12.99 -36.49
CA GLU A 442 12.45 12.38 -37.24
C GLU A 442 12.33 12.58 -38.76
N ILE A 443 11.14 12.45 -39.32
CA ILE A 443 10.87 12.67 -40.75
C ILE A 443 11.13 14.14 -41.11
N ILE A 444 10.60 15.07 -40.32
CA ILE A 444 10.78 16.51 -40.51
C ILE A 444 12.28 16.88 -40.50
N GLN A 445 13.02 16.30 -39.56
CA GLN A 445 14.44 16.59 -39.41
C GLN A 445 15.28 16.01 -40.55
N ARG A 446 14.99 14.76 -40.99
CA ARG A 446 15.64 14.22 -42.20
C ARG A 446 15.37 15.05 -43.44
N PHE A 447 14.14 15.57 -43.57
CA PHE A 447 13.77 16.46 -44.65
C PHE A 447 14.53 17.77 -44.56
N ALA A 448 14.60 18.43 -43.39
CA ALA A 448 15.34 19.65 -43.18
C ALA A 448 16.85 19.53 -43.50
N GLN A 449 17.45 18.39 -43.10
CA GLN A 449 18.86 18.09 -43.43
C GLN A 449 19.11 17.90 -44.95
N ARG A 450 18.15 17.34 -45.69
CA ARG A 450 18.23 17.25 -47.14
C ARG A 450 18.18 18.62 -47.80
N VAL A 451 17.20 19.42 -47.42
CA VAL A 451 17.05 20.79 -47.95
C VAL A 451 18.30 21.64 -47.71
N GLN A 452 18.91 21.53 -46.52
CA GLN A 452 20.17 22.22 -46.22
C GLN A 452 21.36 21.73 -47.06
N LYS A 453 21.39 20.45 -47.44
CA LYS A 453 22.45 19.90 -48.32
C LYS A 453 22.26 20.25 -49.79
N GLU A 454 21.03 20.41 -50.25
CA GLU A 454 20.69 20.77 -51.64
C GLU A 454 20.75 22.30 -51.89
N GLY A 455 20.76 23.12 -50.81
CA GLY A 455 20.88 24.57 -50.89
C GLY A 455 22.31 25.10 -50.70
N GLN A 456 23.34 24.25 -50.60
CA GLN A 456 24.76 24.55 -50.65
C GLN A 456 25.35 24.07 -51.99
#